data_e552a5afd4431c93ed83922c92708f00
#
_entry.id   e552a5afd4431c93ed83922c92708f00
#
_cell.length_a   1.000
_cell.length_b   1.000
_cell.length_c   1.000
_cell.angle_alpha   90.00
_cell.angle_beta   90.00
_cell.angle_gamma   90.00
#
_symmetry.space_group_name_H-M   'P 1'
#
loop_
_entity.id
_entity.type
_entity.pdbx_description
1 polymer ?
#
loop_
_entity_poly.entity_id
_entity_poly.type
_entity_poly.pdbx_seq_one_letter_code
_entity_poly.pdbx_strand_id
1 'polypeptide(L)' 'QYAIDNIKGDYLEAALKSAKNYQETMNMSKDAIYDQLTSEYGEKFTAEEAQYAIDNLDD' A
#
# COMPACT_ATOMS: atom_id res chain seq x y z
N GLN A 1 11.97 -18.77 6.64
CA GLN A 1 11.63 -18.50 5.28
C GLN A 1 10.13 -18.50 5.03
N TYR A 2 9.50 -19.55 5.44
CA TYR A 2 8.06 -19.63 5.37
C TYR A 2 7.43 -18.49 6.16
N ALA A 3 7.95 -18.23 7.33
CA ALA A 3 7.47 -17.16 8.18
C ALA A 3 7.73 -15.81 7.54
N ILE A 4 8.85 -15.68 6.84
CA ILE A 4 9.17 -14.43 6.18
C ILE A 4 8.17 -14.15 5.08
N ASP A 5 7.79 -15.18 4.35
CA ASP A 5 6.82 -15.02 3.29
C ASP A 5 5.47 -14.58 3.84
N ASN A 6 5.09 -15.15 4.97
CA ASN A 6 3.83 -14.77 5.61
C ASN A 6 3.86 -13.32 6.07
N ILE A 7 4.97 -12.91 6.65
CA ILE A 7 5.12 -11.53 7.12
C ILE A 7 5.03 -10.58 5.93
N LYS A 8 5.69 -10.94 4.85
CA LYS A 8 5.68 -10.10 3.67
C LYS A 8 4.27 -9.98 3.11
N GLY A 9 3.54 -11.08 3.11
CA GLY A 9 2.17 -11.07 2.63
C GLY A 9 1.29 -10.17 3.46
N ASP A 10 1.50 -10.17 4.78
CA ASP A 10 0.73 -9.30 5.65
C ASP A 10 0.96 -7.83 5.34
N TYR A 11 2.22 -7.47 5.09
CA TYR A 11 2.53 -6.09 4.74
C TYR A 11 1.93 -5.70 3.40
N LEU A 12 1.95 -6.61 2.44
CA LEU A 12 1.36 -6.34 1.15
C LEU A 12 -0.15 -6.09 1.26
N GLU A 13 -0.81 -6.91 2.06
CA GLU A 13 -2.23 -6.74 2.27
C GLU A 13 -2.53 -5.46 3.02
N ALA A 14 -1.72 -5.12 3.99
CA ALA A 14 -1.90 -3.89 4.74
C ALA A 14 -1.77 -2.69 3.83
N ALA A 15 -0.79 -2.71 2.95
CA ALA A 15 -0.61 -1.63 2.01
C ALA A 15 -1.82 -1.49 1.09
N LEU A 16 -2.35 -2.62 0.63
CA LEU A 16 -3.51 -2.59 -0.24
C LEU A 16 -4.72 -2.04 0.49
N LYS A 17 -4.92 -2.45 1.73
CA LYS A 17 -6.02 -1.94 2.53
C LYS A 17 -5.92 -0.44 2.70
N SER A 18 -4.73 0.04 3.03
CA SER A 18 -4.52 1.47 3.22
C SER A 18 -4.78 2.22 1.92
N ALA A 19 -4.30 1.66 0.81
CA ALA A 19 -4.49 2.30 -0.48
C ALA A 19 -5.97 2.42 -0.82
N LYS A 20 -6.73 1.37 -0.59
CA LYS A 20 -8.15 1.41 -0.85
C LYS A 20 -8.85 2.43 0.02
N ASN A 21 -8.44 2.52 1.27
CA ASN A 21 -9.02 3.48 2.19
C ASN A 21 -8.78 4.91 1.72
N TYR A 22 -7.56 5.20 1.29
CA TYR A 22 -7.26 6.53 0.77
C TYR A 22 -8.07 6.81 -0.48
N GLN A 23 -8.22 5.83 -1.33
CA GLN A 23 -8.96 6.01 -2.57
C GLN A 23 -10.43 6.30 -2.31
N GLU A 24 -11.03 5.56 -1.39
CA GLU A 24 -12.45 5.70 -1.10
C GLU A 24 -12.76 6.89 -0.22
N THR A 25 -11.91 7.12 0.77
CA THR A 25 -12.20 8.16 1.77
C THR A 25 -11.72 9.51 1.30
N MET A 26 -10.53 9.56 0.74
CA MET A 26 -9.90 10.83 0.37
C MET A 26 -9.90 11.06 -1.13
N ASN A 27 -10.36 10.08 -1.89
CA ASN A 27 -10.46 10.23 -3.34
C ASN A 27 -9.12 10.61 -3.96
N MET A 28 -8.04 10.01 -3.46
CA MET A 28 -6.71 10.32 -3.93
C MET A 28 -6.41 9.56 -5.22
N SER A 29 -5.60 10.16 -6.06
CA SER A 29 -5.11 9.49 -7.25
C SER A 29 -4.12 8.40 -6.85
N LYS A 30 -3.85 7.48 -7.78
CA LYS A 30 -2.92 6.39 -7.50
C LYS A 30 -1.53 6.92 -7.19
N ASP A 31 -1.10 7.95 -7.92
CA ASP A 31 0.21 8.55 -7.67
C ASP A 31 0.28 9.14 -6.26
N ALA A 32 -0.77 9.81 -5.84
CA ALA A 32 -0.81 10.40 -4.52
C ALA A 32 -0.82 9.32 -3.45
N ILE A 33 -1.55 8.23 -3.70
CA ILE A 33 -1.59 7.14 -2.76
C ILE A 33 -0.22 6.49 -2.61
N TYR A 34 0.46 6.28 -3.74
CA TYR A 34 1.80 5.71 -3.71
C TYR A 34 2.73 6.57 -2.85
N ASP A 35 2.67 7.87 -3.06
CA ASP A 35 3.47 8.80 -2.29
C ASP A 35 3.15 8.69 -0.80
N GLN A 36 1.87 8.64 -0.49
CA GLN A 36 1.44 8.56 0.90
C GLN A 36 1.91 7.27 1.55
N LEU A 37 1.81 6.16 0.84
CA LEU A 37 2.19 4.87 1.39
C LEU A 37 3.68 4.79 1.70
N THR A 38 4.49 5.44 0.88
CA THR A 38 5.94 5.38 1.05
C THR A 38 6.50 6.56 1.84
N SER A 39 5.65 7.47 2.27
CA SER A 39 6.08 8.67 2.98
C SER A 39 6.63 8.33 4.35
N GLU A 40 7.67 9.04 4.77
CA GLU A 40 8.21 8.89 6.11
C GLU A 40 7.20 9.31 7.18
N TYR A 41 6.33 10.20 6.81
CA TYR A 41 5.31 10.70 7.74
C TYR A 41 4.01 9.94 7.63
N GLY A 42 3.93 9.02 6.66
CA GLY A 42 2.73 8.22 6.47
C GLY A 42 2.93 6.79 6.94
N GLU A 43 2.65 5.86 6.06
CA GLU A 43 2.63 4.44 6.41
C GLU A 43 4.00 3.79 6.39
N LYS A 44 4.96 4.40 5.70
CA LYS A 44 6.33 3.89 5.61
C LYS A 44 6.42 2.52 4.94
N PHE A 45 5.50 2.22 4.07
CA PHE A 45 5.62 1.00 3.28
C PHE A 45 6.77 1.13 2.30
N THR A 46 7.34 -0.01 1.89
CA THR A 46 8.38 0.01 0.88
C THR A 46 7.79 0.31 -0.48
N ALA A 47 8.65 0.70 -1.41
CA ALA A 47 8.20 0.95 -2.77
C ALA A 47 7.53 -0.28 -3.37
N GLU A 48 8.07 -1.46 -3.05
CA GLU A 48 7.51 -2.70 -3.56
C GLU A 48 6.10 -2.93 -3.02
N GLU A 49 5.92 -2.68 -1.73
CA GLU A 49 4.63 -2.85 -1.11
C GLU A 49 3.63 -1.85 -1.66
N ALA A 50 4.05 -0.61 -1.81
CA ALA A 50 3.17 0.42 -2.35
C ALA A 50 2.79 0.12 -3.79
N GLN A 51 3.74 -0.36 -4.58
CA GLN A 51 3.47 -0.70 -5.96
C GLN A 51 2.45 -1.84 -6.05
N TYR A 52 2.60 -2.84 -5.19
CA TYR A 52 1.65 -3.93 -5.14
C TYR A 52 0.23 -3.40 -4.87
N ALA A 53 0.13 -2.49 -3.91
CA ALA A 53 -1.17 -1.94 -3.55
C ALA A 53 -1.77 -1.17 -4.71
N ILE A 54 -0.97 -0.35 -5.37
CA ILE A 54 -1.45 0.43 -6.50
C ILE A 54 -1.91 -0.48 -7.63
N ASP A 55 -1.15 -1.54 -7.91
CA ASP A 55 -1.47 -2.45 -9.00
C ASP A 55 -2.77 -3.19 -8.75
N ASN A 56 -3.16 -3.33 -7.50
CA ASN A 56 -4.35 -4.08 -7.14
C ASN A 56 -5.54 -3.20 -6.81
N LEU A 57 -5.41 -1.90 -6.99
CA LEU A 57 -6.54 -1.01 -6.79
C LEU A 57 -7.49 -1.10 -7.96
N ASP A 58 -8.77 -1.12 -7.65
CA ASP A 58 -9.78 -0.98 -8.69
C ASP A 58 -9.87 0.47 -9.07
N ASP A 59 -9.96 0.72 -10.32
CA ASP A 59 -9.94 2.05 -10.78
C ASP A 59 -11.15 2.89 -10.50
#